data_a68862b05102bbf9a12b52a3085abac9
#
_entry.id   a68862b05102bbf9a12b52a3085abac9
#
_cell.length_a   1.000
_cell.length_b   1.000
_cell.length_c   1.000
_cell.angle_alpha   90.00
_cell.angle_beta   90.00
_cell.angle_gamma   90.00
#
_symmetry.space_group_name_H-M   'P 1'
#
loop_
_entity.id
_entity.type
_entity.pdbx_description
1 polymer ?
#
loop_
_entity_poly.entity_id
_entity_poly.type
_entity_poly.pdbx_seq_one_letter_code
_entity_poly.pdbx_strand_id
1 'polypeptide(L)'
;VWNECLQVLITEPIDNFSLRRLVGHAHRTISLKAENENRVMISGGWHGLWNESLCKGTIIQSSVEGNMAEAISLYPALEKAIVSSVDCNHLETMSIDNVPIIDRIPGTSNAFFATGWSGHGWAIAPSIIQLLVEWEFSGKKPVLLQPFGLERFMRVKS
;
A
#
# COMPACT_ATOMS: atom_id res chain seq x y z
N VAL A 1 -2.96 13.58 6.01
CA VAL A 1 -2.64 12.13 6.04
C VAL A 1 -3.24 11.51 7.29
N TRP A 2 -3.55 10.23 7.25
CA TRP A 2 -3.94 9.39 8.38
C TRP A 2 -3.37 7.99 8.22
N ASN A 3 -3.46 7.18 9.25
CA ASN A 3 -3.03 5.79 9.20
C ASN A 3 -4.22 4.85 9.14
N GLU A 4 -4.12 3.80 8.33
CA GLU A 4 -5.08 2.72 8.24
C GLU A 4 -4.42 1.39 8.57
N CYS A 5 -5.15 0.55 9.28
CA CYS A 5 -4.72 -0.81 9.62
C CYS A 5 -5.16 -1.75 8.50
N LEU A 6 -4.24 -2.10 7.62
CA LEU A 6 -4.52 -3.04 6.54
C LEU A 6 -4.42 -4.50 7.05
N GLN A 7 -5.28 -5.36 6.54
CA GLN A 7 -5.20 -6.80 6.76
C GLN A 7 -4.49 -7.47 5.60
N VAL A 8 -3.56 -8.35 5.93
CA VAL A 8 -2.83 -9.18 4.98
C VAL A 8 -3.05 -10.63 5.35
N LEU A 9 -3.54 -11.42 4.41
CA LEU A 9 -3.80 -12.83 4.60
C LEU A 9 -2.67 -13.64 3.97
N ILE A 10 -2.28 -14.72 4.63
CA ILE A 10 -1.37 -15.74 4.08
C ILE A 10 -2.13 -17.07 4.04
N THR A 11 -2.08 -17.77 2.93
CA THR A 11 -2.69 -19.09 2.80
C THR A 11 -1.78 -20.20 3.29
N GLU A 12 -2.34 -21.37 3.56
CA GLU A 12 -1.58 -22.61 3.54
C GLU A 12 -0.98 -22.86 2.13
N PRO A 13 0.02 -23.74 2.01
CA PRO A 13 0.54 -24.15 0.70
C PRO A 13 -0.58 -24.66 -0.21
N ILE A 14 -0.57 -24.25 -1.47
CA ILE A 14 -1.60 -24.61 -2.45
C ILE A 14 -0.96 -25.48 -3.53
N ASP A 15 -1.44 -26.69 -3.67
CA ASP A 15 -0.95 -27.64 -4.67
C ASP A 15 -1.26 -27.14 -6.09
N ASN A 16 -0.28 -27.26 -6.98
CA ASN A 16 -0.40 -26.91 -8.40
C ASN A 16 -0.82 -25.46 -8.68
N PHE A 17 -0.65 -24.54 -7.70
CA PHE A 17 -0.87 -23.11 -7.88
C PHE A 17 0.45 -22.35 -7.82
N SER A 18 0.65 -21.43 -8.75
CA SER A 18 1.87 -20.60 -8.79
C SER A 18 1.55 -19.21 -9.30
N LEU A 19 1.90 -18.21 -8.53
CA LEU A 19 1.98 -16.81 -8.95
C LEU A 19 3.44 -16.46 -9.24
N ARG A 20 3.73 -16.01 -10.44
CA ARG A 20 5.09 -15.59 -10.82
C ARG A 20 5.36 -14.11 -10.57
N ARG A 21 4.33 -13.32 -10.34
CA ARG A 21 4.40 -11.86 -10.21
C ARG A 21 3.38 -11.38 -9.18
N LEU A 22 3.62 -10.20 -8.63
CA LEU A 22 2.60 -9.46 -7.94
C LEU A 22 1.47 -9.14 -8.92
N VAL A 23 0.23 -9.40 -8.51
CA VAL A 23 -0.98 -9.13 -9.28
C VAL A 23 -1.84 -8.17 -8.47
N GLY A 24 -2.22 -7.07 -9.08
CA GLY A 24 -3.24 -6.14 -8.58
C GLY A 24 -4.32 -5.97 -9.63
N HIS A 25 -5.43 -5.34 -9.28
CA HIS A 25 -6.51 -5.04 -10.20
C HIS A 25 -6.79 -3.53 -10.20
N ALA A 26 -6.99 -2.94 -11.41
CA ALA A 26 -7.14 -1.49 -11.56
C ALA A 26 -8.40 -0.92 -10.88
N HIS A 27 -9.44 -1.73 -10.68
CA HIS A 27 -10.75 -1.29 -10.19
C HIS A 27 -11.26 -2.13 -9.01
N ARG A 28 -10.46 -3.05 -8.47
CA ARG A 28 -10.86 -3.93 -7.37
C ARG A 28 -9.83 -3.86 -6.26
N THR A 29 -10.31 -3.93 -5.04
CA THR A 29 -9.49 -3.87 -3.83
C THR A 29 -8.82 -5.22 -3.58
N ILE A 30 -7.82 -5.55 -4.40
CA ILE A 30 -7.11 -6.83 -4.37
C ILE A 30 -5.65 -6.68 -4.78
N SER A 31 -4.79 -7.37 -4.10
CA SER A 31 -3.40 -7.60 -4.45
C SER A 31 -3.01 -9.03 -4.04
N LEU A 32 -2.37 -9.75 -4.94
CA LEU A 32 -1.92 -11.12 -4.75
C LEU A 32 -0.43 -11.21 -5.00
N LYS A 33 0.29 -11.87 -4.14
CA LYS A 33 1.73 -12.09 -4.26
C LYS A 33 2.06 -13.54 -3.87
N ALA A 34 2.96 -14.16 -4.62
CA ALA A 34 3.53 -15.43 -4.17
C ALA A 34 4.32 -15.23 -2.89
N GLU A 35 4.16 -16.13 -1.95
CA GLU A 35 4.95 -16.28 -0.75
C GLU A 35 5.71 -17.62 -0.81
N ASN A 36 6.61 -17.86 0.11
CA ASN A 36 7.40 -19.10 0.15
C ASN A 36 6.50 -20.34 0.21
N GLU A 37 6.98 -21.48 -0.28
CA GLU A 37 6.32 -22.77 -0.17
C GLU A 37 4.94 -22.84 -0.83
N ASN A 38 4.75 -22.22 -1.99
CA ASN A 38 3.47 -22.16 -2.70
C ASN A 38 2.31 -21.51 -1.93
N ARG A 39 2.62 -20.69 -0.95
CA ARG A 39 1.63 -19.85 -0.25
C ARG A 39 1.31 -18.62 -1.06
N VAL A 40 0.15 -18.05 -0.82
CA VAL A 40 -0.27 -16.80 -1.42
C VAL A 40 -0.51 -15.75 -0.35
N MET A 41 0.14 -14.61 -0.48
CA MET A 41 -0.20 -13.39 0.25
C MET A 41 -1.34 -12.69 -0.48
N ILE A 42 -2.41 -12.37 0.24
CA ILE A 42 -3.61 -11.71 -0.27
C ILE A 42 -3.81 -10.42 0.53
N SER A 43 -3.90 -9.30 -0.16
CA SER A 43 -4.11 -7.98 0.43
C SER A 43 -4.85 -7.05 -0.56
N GLY A 44 -4.68 -5.75 -0.48
CA GLY A 44 -5.22 -4.80 -1.45
C GLY A 44 -6.07 -3.69 -0.83
N GLY A 45 -6.01 -3.50 0.49
CA GLY A 45 -6.69 -2.40 1.15
C GLY A 45 -7.93 -2.81 1.95
N TRP A 46 -8.06 -4.08 2.30
CA TRP A 46 -9.06 -4.52 3.27
C TRP A 46 -8.58 -4.21 4.69
N HIS A 47 -9.43 -3.59 5.52
CA HIS A 47 -9.04 -3.00 6.78
C HIS A 47 -9.34 -3.89 7.97
N GLY A 48 -8.44 -3.82 8.98
CA GLY A 48 -8.70 -4.17 10.37
C GLY A 48 -9.04 -2.93 11.19
N LEU A 49 -9.11 -3.08 12.50
CA LEU A 49 -9.28 -2.00 13.46
C LEU A 49 -7.97 -1.76 14.21
N TRP A 50 -7.50 -0.53 14.25
CA TRP A 50 -6.34 -0.17 15.03
C TRP A 50 -6.74 0.29 16.43
N ASN A 51 -6.06 -0.24 17.44
CA ASN A 51 -6.18 0.19 18.82
C ASN A 51 -4.95 1.01 19.20
N GLU A 52 -5.10 2.32 19.30
CA GLU A 52 -4.01 3.25 19.64
C GLU A 52 -3.39 2.96 21.01
N SER A 53 -4.22 2.64 22.01
CA SER A 53 -3.74 2.41 23.37
C SER A 53 -2.89 1.15 23.50
N LEU A 54 -3.16 0.14 22.70
CA LEU A 54 -2.43 -1.12 22.69
C LEU A 54 -1.38 -1.21 21.57
N CYS A 55 -1.33 -0.21 20.69
CA CYS A 55 -0.52 -0.22 19.46
C CYS A 55 -0.67 -1.55 18.70
N LYS A 56 -1.91 -2.00 18.53
CA LYS A 56 -2.21 -3.32 17.96
C LYS A 56 -3.44 -3.28 17.06
N GLY A 57 -3.37 -4.02 15.95
CA GLY A 57 -4.50 -4.27 15.09
C GLY A 57 -5.43 -5.37 15.60
N THR A 58 -6.70 -5.24 15.28
CA THR A 58 -7.74 -6.27 15.51
C THR A 58 -8.32 -6.69 14.18
N ILE A 59 -8.36 -7.99 13.95
CA ILE A 59 -8.86 -8.59 12.71
C ILE A 59 -10.38 -8.37 12.61
N ILE A 60 -10.83 -7.94 11.45
CA ILE A 60 -12.24 -7.90 11.06
C ILE A 60 -12.53 -9.10 10.17
N GLN A 61 -13.31 -10.04 10.65
CA GLN A 61 -13.57 -11.31 9.96
C GLN A 61 -14.26 -11.09 8.60
N SER A 62 -15.21 -10.18 8.51
CA SER A 62 -15.87 -9.85 7.23
C SER A 62 -14.90 -9.26 6.19
N SER A 63 -13.84 -8.57 6.61
CA SER A 63 -12.78 -8.12 5.72
C SER A 63 -11.91 -9.28 5.22
N VAL A 64 -11.65 -10.28 6.07
CA VAL A 64 -10.96 -11.51 5.64
C VAL A 64 -11.78 -12.24 4.57
N GLU A 65 -13.06 -12.45 4.82
CA GLU A 65 -13.99 -13.13 3.91
C GLU A 65 -14.13 -12.38 2.58
N GLY A 66 -14.29 -11.05 2.64
CA GLY A 66 -14.38 -10.20 1.45
C GLY A 66 -13.10 -10.23 0.61
N ASN A 67 -11.93 -10.15 1.25
CA ASN A 67 -10.65 -10.21 0.55
C ASN A 67 -10.43 -11.58 -0.11
N MET A 68 -10.80 -12.67 0.55
CA MET A 68 -10.78 -14.00 -0.04
C MET A 68 -11.75 -14.13 -1.21
N ALA A 69 -12.97 -13.61 -1.09
CA ALA A 69 -13.94 -13.63 -2.19
C ALA A 69 -13.42 -12.88 -3.44
N GLU A 70 -12.78 -11.73 -3.25
CA GLU A 70 -12.11 -11.01 -4.33
C GLU A 70 -10.98 -11.83 -4.95
N ALA A 71 -10.15 -12.47 -4.14
CA ALA A 71 -9.06 -13.32 -4.62
C ALA A 71 -9.57 -14.51 -5.44
N ILE A 72 -10.59 -15.21 -4.94
CA ILE A 72 -11.24 -16.36 -5.62
C ILE A 72 -11.83 -15.91 -6.95
N SER A 73 -12.46 -14.74 -7.00
CA SER A 73 -13.06 -14.25 -8.25
C SER A 73 -12.05 -13.96 -9.34
N LEU A 74 -10.80 -13.65 -9.01
CA LEU A 74 -9.69 -13.49 -9.96
C LEU A 74 -9.00 -14.82 -10.28
N TYR A 75 -8.85 -15.65 -9.27
CA TYR A 75 -8.18 -16.94 -9.35
C TYR A 75 -9.06 -18.02 -8.70
N PRO A 76 -10.00 -18.65 -9.44
CA PRO A 76 -10.88 -19.67 -8.90
C PRO A 76 -10.15 -20.86 -8.26
N ALA A 77 -8.88 -21.07 -8.61
CA ALA A 77 -8.03 -22.07 -7.98
C ALA A 77 -7.81 -21.83 -6.47
N LEU A 78 -8.08 -20.61 -5.98
CA LEU A 78 -8.03 -20.27 -4.55
C LEU A 78 -9.29 -20.64 -3.77
N GLU A 79 -10.34 -21.20 -4.41
CA GLU A 79 -11.61 -21.54 -3.74
C GLU A 79 -11.43 -22.49 -2.54
N LYS A 80 -10.45 -23.39 -2.64
CA LYS A 80 -10.12 -24.34 -1.57
C LYS A 80 -8.95 -23.90 -0.69
N ALA A 81 -8.43 -22.70 -0.89
CA ALA A 81 -7.33 -22.20 -0.11
C ALA A 81 -7.74 -21.92 1.34
N ILE A 82 -6.91 -22.36 2.27
CA ILE A 82 -7.11 -22.13 3.71
C ILE A 82 -6.23 -20.95 4.12
N VAL A 83 -6.79 -19.97 4.79
CA VAL A 83 -6.03 -18.86 5.38
C VAL A 83 -5.33 -19.38 6.63
N SER A 84 -4.00 -19.39 6.63
CA SER A 84 -3.18 -19.84 7.75
C SER A 84 -2.91 -18.74 8.76
N SER A 85 -2.83 -17.49 8.30
CA SER A 85 -2.61 -16.32 9.17
C SER A 85 -3.18 -15.05 8.57
N VAL A 86 -3.51 -14.12 9.46
CA VAL A 86 -3.92 -12.75 9.12
C VAL A 86 -3.05 -11.81 9.94
N ASP A 87 -2.34 -10.92 9.26
CA ASP A 87 -1.61 -9.82 9.89
C ASP A 87 -2.37 -8.52 9.70
N CYS A 88 -2.56 -7.79 10.80
CA CYS A 88 -3.13 -6.44 10.81
C CYS A 88 -2.39 -5.53 11.82
N ASN A 89 -1.11 -5.77 12.04
CA ASN A 89 -0.30 -5.01 12.99
C ASN A 89 0.57 -3.91 12.34
N HIS A 90 0.38 -3.68 11.05
CA HIS A 90 1.11 -2.67 10.31
C HIS A 90 0.16 -1.59 9.79
N LEU A 91 0.56 -0.34 9.99
CA LEU A 91 -0.20 0.81 9.53
C LEU A 91 0.31 1.27 8.17
N GLU A 92 -0.62 1.52 7.27
CA GLU A 92 -0.36 2.22 6.02
C GLU A 92 -0.77 3.68 6.14
N THR A 93 0.12 4.58 5.77
CA THR A 93 -0.19 6.01 5.76
C THR A 93 -0.89 6.39 4.45
N MET A 94 -2.10 6.90 4.58
CA MET A 94 -2.96 7.31 3.48
C MET A 94 -2.92 8.83 3.28
N SER A 95 -3.07 9.27 2.06
CA SER A 95 -3.32 10.68 1.70
C SER A 95 -4.77 10.86 1.26
N ILE A 96 -5.29 12.09 1.38
CA ILE A 96 -6.70 12.39 1.11
C ILE A 96 -7.12 12.14 -0.35
N ASP A 97 -6.20 12.20 -1.26
CA ASP A 97 -6.40 11.99 -2.70
C ASP A 97 -5.79 10.67 -3.20
N ASN A 98 -5.32 9.81 -2.28
CA ASN A 98 -4.62 8.56 -2.56
C ASN A 98 -3.33 8.73 -3.41
N VAL A 99 -2.82 9.94 -3.52
CA VAL A 99 -1.56 10.25 -4.20
C VAL A 99 -0.49 10.56 -3.15
N PRO A 100 0.69 9.95 -3.20
CA PRO A 100 1.75 10.24 -2.24
C PRO A 100 2.08 11.73 -2.14
N ILE A 101 2.51 12.16 -0.97
CA ILE A 101 2.96 13.53 -0.73
C ILE A 101 4.48 13.51 -0.65
N ILE A 102 5.12 14.12 -1.64
CA ILE A 102 6.58 14.13 -1.79
C ILE A 102 7.00 15.57 -2.05
N ASP A 103 7.67 16.16 -1.08
CA ASP A 103 8.09 17.55 -1.19
C ASP A 103 9.26 17.87 -0.25
N ARG A 104 9.81 19.06 -0.39
CA ARG A 104 10.71 19.65 0.59
C ARG A 104 9.90 20.11 1.80
N ILE A 105 10.44 19.92 3.00
CA ILE A 105 9.79 20.43 4.20
C ILE A 105 9.77 21.97 4.15
N PRO A 106 8.60 22.61 4.26
CA PRO A 106 8.49 24.05 4.22
C PRO A 106 9.43 24.74 5.21
N GLY A 107 10.13 25.77 4.75
CA GLY A 107 11.09 26.51 5.57
C GLY A 107 12.47 25.85 5.74
N THR A 108 12.72 24.71 5.07
CA THR A 108 14.03 24.05 5.08
C THR A 108 14.67 24.07 3.67
N SER A 109 16.00 23.99 3.63
CA SER A 109 16.75 23.92 2.37
C SER A 109 17.20 22.51 2.00
N ASN A 110 17.30 21.61 2.98
CA ASN A 110 17.93 20.30 2.83
C ASN A 110 17.13 19.13 3.43
N ALA A 111 15.85 19.34 3.70
CA ALA A 111 15.00 18.30 4.26
C ALA A 111 13.79 18.02 3.36
N PHE A 112 13.56 16.74 3.08
CA PHE A 112 12.45 16.25 2.28
C PHE A 112 11.59 15.32 3.10
N PHE A 113 10.35 15.16 2.68
CA PHE A 113 9.49 14.10 3.17
C PHE A 113 8.80 13.40 2.01
N ALA A 114 8.51 12.12 2.22
CA ALA A 114 7.72 11.29 1.35
C ALA A 114 6.79 10.46 2.23
N THR A 115 5.49 10.68 2.12
CA THR A 115 4.47 10.06 2.98
C THR A 115 3.15 9.89 2.24
N GLY A 116 2.17 9.25 2.90
CA GLY A 116 0.85 9.06 2.30
C GLY A 116 0.89 8.18 1.06
N TRP A 117 1.67 7.09 1.11
CA TRP A 117 1.92 6.22 -0.03
C TRP A 117 0.68 5.49 -0.53
N SER A 118 -0.34 5.34 0.31
CA SER A 118 -1.66 4.80 -0.07
C SER A 118 -1.57 3.46 -0.81
N GLY A 119 -0.67 2.57 -0.34
CA GLY A 119 -0.45 1.25 -0.92
C GLY A 119 0.48 1.20 -2.15
N HIS A 120 1.00 2.33 -2.62
CA HIS A 120 1.82 2.38 -3.86
C HIS A 120 3.34 2.46 -3.61
N GLY A 121 3.77 2.58 -2.35
CA GLY A 121 5.15 2.89 -1.99
C GLY A 121 6.19 1.94 -2.59
N TRP A 122 5.98 0.65 -2.48
CA TRP A 122 6.93 -0.36 -2.98
C TRP A 122 7.23 -0.24 -4.48
N ALA A 123 6.23 0.10 -5.27
CA ALA A 123 6.37 0.18 -6.72
C ALA A 123 7.18 1.42 -7.16
N ILE A 124 7.04 2.53 -6.45
CA ILE A 124 7.55 3.84 -6.92
C ILE A 124 8.69 4.39 -6.07
N ALA A 125 8.87 3.94 -4.81
CA ALA A 125 9.88 4.48 -3.91
C ALA A 125 11.31 4.53 -4.48
N PRO A 126 11.82 3.52 -5.20
CA PRO A 126 13.16 3.57 -5.78
C PRO A 126 13.34 4.76 -6.75
N SER A 127 12.35 4.98 -7.62
CA SER A 127 12.37 6.11 -8.57
C SER A 127 12.21 7.46 -7.87
N ILE A 128 11.37 7.51 -6.83
CA ILE A 128 11.18 8.73 -6.02
C ILE A 128 12.47 9.12 -5.31
N ILE A 129 13.18 8.16 -4.72
CA ILE A 129 14.47 8.42 -4.04
C ILE A 129 15.48 9.01 -5.04
N GLN A 130 15.57 8.44 -6.23
CA GLN A 130 16.45 8.95 -7.29
C GLN A 130 16.11 10.40 -7.66
N LEU A 131 14.83 10.72 -7.82
CA LEU A 131 14.37 12.08 -8.14
C LEU A 131 14.60 13.06 -6.98
N LEU A 132 14.50 12.64 -5.72
CA LEU A 132 14.82 13.47 -4.57
C LEU A 132 16.31 13.80 -4.51
N VAL A 133 17.16 12.82 -4.79
CA VAL A 133 18.62 13.03 -4.90
C VAL A 133 18.94 14.03 -6.03
N GLU A 134 18.33 13.86 -7.21
CA GLU A 134 18.46 14.81 -8.31
C GLU A 134 18.03 16.22 -7.91
N TRP A 135 16.91 16.35 -7.20
CA TRP A 135 16.43 17.65 -6.70
C TRP A 135 17.42 18.29 -5.75
N GLU A 136 17.99 17.54 -4.82
CA GLU A 136 18.97 18.08 -3.87
C GLU A 136 20.22 18.61 -4.58
N PHE A 137 20.78 17.86 -5.52
CA PHE A 137 21.98 18.28 -6.22
C PHE A 137 21.75 19.39 -7.26
N SER A 138 20.62 19.40 -7.95
CA SER A 138 20.30 20.42 -8.97
C SER A 138 19.68 21.69 -8.40
N GLY A 139 19.14 21.64 -7.19
CA GLY A 139 18.33 22.69 -6.60
C GLY A 139 16.97 22.91 -7.27
N LYS A 140 16.59 22.06 -8.25
CA LYS A 140 15.35 22.19 -9.02
C LYS A 140 14.47 20.98 -8.85
N LYS A 141 13.17 21.22 -8.51
CA LYS A 141 12.18 20.13 -8.39
C LYS A 141 11.98 19.43 -9.73
N PRO A 142 12.26 18.13 -9.84
CA PRO A 142 11.99 17.37 -11.05
C PRO A 142 10.53 17.45 -11.47
N VAL A 143 10.28 17.52 -12.78
CA VAL A 143 8.91 17.63 -13.33
C VAL A 143 8.03 16.46 -12.88
N LEU A 144 8.59 15.26 -12.81
CA LEU A 144 7.88 14.06 -12.36
C LEU A 144 7.42 14.14 -10.91
N LEU A 145 8.04 14.98 -10.06
CA LEU A 145 7.61 15.18 -8.67
C LEU A 145 6.55 16.28 -8.49
N GLN A 146 6.25 17.06 -9.52
CA GLN A 146 5.26 18.14 -9.41
C GLN A 146 3.88 17.67 -8.97
N PRO A 147 3.30 16.56 -9.50
CA PRO A 147 1.99 16.07 -9.08
C PRO A 147 1.92 15.65 -7.62
N PHE A 148 3.07 15.33 -7.00
CA PHE A 148 3.16 14.84 -5.63
C PHE A 148 3.37 15.97 -4.60
N GLY A 149 3.50 17.22 -5.05
CA GLY A 149 3.81 18.35 -4.19
C GLY A 149 2.67 18.77 -3.25
N LEU A 150 3.04 19.41 -2.12
CA LEU A 150 2.10 20.01 -1.17
C LEU A 150 1.21 21.09 -1.79
N GLU A 151 1.68 21.74 -2.83
CA GLU A 151 0.96 22.85 -3.50
C GLU A 151 -0.44 22.45 -3.97
N ARG A 152 -0.67 21.16 -4.27
CA ARG A 152 -1.97 20.66 -4.70
C ARG A 152 -3.07 20.79 -3.64
N PHE A 153 -2.67 20.86 -2.35
CA PHE A 153 -3.60 21.07 -1.23
C PHE A 153 -3.75 22.55 -0.85
N MET A 154 -2.85 23.40 -1.32
CA MET A 154 -2.83 24.84 -0.97
C MET A 154 -3.59 25.70 -1.96
N ARG A 155 -4.03 25.15 -3.10
CA ARG A 155 -4.83 25.91 -4.08
C ARG A 155 -6.23 26.15 -3.52
N VAL A 156 -6.40 27.27 -2.83
CA VAL A 156 -7.72 27.85 -2.60
C VAL A 156 -8.25 28.25 -3.98
N LYS A 157 -9.36 27.70 -4.41
CA LYS A 157 -10.07 28.20 -5.59
C LYS A 157 -10.52 29.62 -5.25
N SER A 158 -9.86 30.61 -5.88
CA SER A 158 -10.37 31.98 -5.98
C SER A 158 -11.58 32.00 -6.87
#